data_fb9c9591e98d4b602346082cb929e0a7
#
_entry.id   fb9c9591e98d4b602346082cb929e0a7
#
_cell.length_a   1.000
_cell.length_b   1.000
_cell.length_c   1.000
_cell.angle_alpha   90.00
_cell.angle_beta   90.00
_cell.angle_gamma   90.00
#
_symmetry.space_group_name_H-M   'P 1'
#
loop_
_entity.id
_entity.type
_entity.pdbx_description
1 polymer ?
#
loop_
_entity_poly.entity_id
_entity_poly.type
_entity_poly.pdbx_seq_one_letter_code
_entity_poly.pdbx_strand_id
1 'polypeptide(L)'
;MNIEQARLYAMSLPGTAEAPHHKYSSFRVGGKIYATVPPDGLHLHVFVDEVEREHALALAPEACQKLFWGDAAVGLRIVLAKAKPASVKRLLHCAWTRKAPKKSVAAHPNPMQQA
;
A
#
# COMPACT_ATOMS: atom_id res chain seq x y z
N MET A 1 10.73 -7.52 4.44
CA MET A 1 9.93 -6.70 5.39
C MET A 1 8.83 -7.56 5.97
N ASN A 2 8.54 -7.41 7.24
CA ASN A 2 7.41 -8.09 7.87
C ASN A 2 6.23 -7.12 8.02
N ILE A 3 5.06 -7.65 8.44
CA ILE A 3 3.85 -6.84 8.54
C ILE A 3 3.97 -5.73 9.60
N GLU A 4 4.70 -5.94 10.67
CA GLU A 4 4.88 -4.92 11.70
C GLU A 4 5.66 -3.72 11.18
N GLN A 5 6.67 -3.96 10.35
CA GLN A 5 7.44 -2.89 9.71
C GLN A 5 6.57 -2.12 8.71
N ALA A 6 5.73 -2.83 7.95
CA ALA A 6 4.79 -2.20 7.02
C ALA A 6 3.77 -1.35 7.77
N ARG A 7 3.25 -1.86 8.89
CA ARG A 7 2.31 -1.15 9.76
C ARG A 7 2.93 0.15 10.30
N LEU A 8 4.15 0.08 10.80
CA LEU A 8 4.84 1.26 11.32
C LEU A 8 4.97 2.34 10.24
N TYR A 9 5.34 1.95 9.04
CA TYR A 9 5.45 2.92 7.95
C TYR A 9 4.09 3.53 7.60
N ALA A 10 3.06 2.68 7.41
CA ALA A 10 1.71 3.17 7.08
C ALA A 10 1.20 4.15 8.13
N MET A 11 1.38 3.82 9.42
CA MET A 11 0.94 4.68 10.51
C MET A 11 1.73 5.99 10.60
N SER A 12 2.89 6.07 9.97
CA SER A 12 3.65 7.32 9.89
C SER A 12 3.09 8.29 8.84
N LEU A 13 2.28 7.80 7.91
CA LEU A 13 1.67 8.66 6.89
C LEU A 13 0.54 9.49 7.51
N PRO A 14 0.52 10.81 7.26
CA PRO A 14 -0.43 11.72 7.92
C PRO A 14 -1.89 11.29 7.80
N GLY A 15 -2.58 11.32 8.93
CA GLY A 15 -4.01 11.01 8.98
C GLY A 15 -4.36 9.53 8.85
N THR A 16 -3.36 8.64 8.83
CA THR A 16 -3.62 7.21 8.73
C THR A 16 -4.14 6.65 10.05
N ALA A 17 -5.22 5.88 9.95
CA ALA A 17 -5.78 5.10 11.03
C ALA A 17 -5.87 3.64 10.60
N GLU A 18 -5.63 2.73 11.53
CA GLU A 18 -5.84 1.30 11.29
C GLU A 18 -7.17 0.88 11.90
N ALA A 19 -7.97 0.13 11.14
CA ALA A 19 -9.29 -0.33 11.59
C ALA A 19 -9.63 -1.69 10.97
N PRO A 20 -10.45 -2.50 11.66
CA PRO A 20 -10.89 -3.78 11.10
C PRO A 20 -11.73 -3.55 9.83
N HIS A 21 -11.63 -4.50 8.90
CA HIS A 21 -12.44 -4.55 7.69
C HIS A 21 -12.74 -6.00 7.37
N HIS A 22 -13.87 -6.51 7.87
CA HIS A 22 -14.20 -7.93 7.86
C HIS A 22 -13.12 -8.72 8.60
N LYS A 23 -12.51 -9.73 7.95
CA LYS A 23 -11.42 -10.52 8.54
C LYS A 23 -10.06 -9.87 8.35
N TYR A 24 -9.99 -8.74 7.64
CA TYR A 24 -8.76 -8.03 7.33
C TYR A 24 -8.56 -6.87 8.31
N SER A 25 -7.32 -6.40 8.45
CA SER A 25 -7.08 -5.06 8.95
C SER A 25 -6.97 -4.10 7.77
N SER A 26 -7.24 -2.82 8.01
CA SER A 26 -7.17 -1.81 6.94
C SER A 26 -6.46 -0.56 7.42
N PHE A 27 -5.75 0.09 6.49
CA PHE A 27 -5.17 1.42 6.70
C PHE A 27 -6.01 2.42 5.93
N ARG A 28 -6.46 3.46 6.62
CA ARG A 28 -7.40 4.46 6.10
C ARG A 28 -6.87 5.87 6.28
N VAL A 29 -7.23 6.74 5.35
CA VAL A 29 -7.00 8.18 5.46
C VAL A 29 -8.28 8.89 5.03
N GLY A 30 -8.77 9.81 5.86
CA GLY A 30 -10.04 10.49 5.59
C GLY A 30 -11.23 9.54 5.45
N GLY A 31 -11.20 8.41 6.18
CA GLY A 31 -12.24 7.38 6.11
C GLY A 31 -12.17 6.46 4.91
N LYS A 32 -11.18 6.65 4.02
CA LYS A 32 -11.03 5.86 2.79
C LYS A 32 -9.90 4.84 2.97
N ILE A 33 -10.18 3.57 2.63
CA ILE A 33 -9.19 2.49 2.72
C ILE A 33 -8.19 2.62 1.56
N TYR A 34 -6.89 2.59 1.88
CA TYR A 34 -5.86 2.59 0.85
C TYR A 34 -5.00 1.31 0.85
N ALA A 35 -5.06 0.52 1.91
CA ALA A 35 -4.36 -0.75 2.00
C ALA A 35 -5.07 -1.67 2.99
N THR A 36 -4.95 -2.98 2.79
CA THR A 36 -5.50 -3.98 3.72
C THR A 36 -4.46 -5.05 4.00
N VAL A 37 -4.61 -5.69 5.16
CA VAL A 37 -3.76 -6.78 5.61
C VAL A 37 -4.60 -8.03 5.75
N PRO A 38 -4.35 -9.07 4.91
CA PRO A 38 -5.04 -10.35 5.05
C PRO A 38 -4.73 -11.03 6.40
N PRO A 39 -5.60 -11.96 6.84
CA PRO A 39 -5.41 -12.64 8.13
C PRO A 39 -4.09 -13.40 8.28
N ASP A 40 -3.45 -13.81 7.18
CA ASP A 40 -2.18 -14.54 7.24
C ASP A 40 -1.02 -13.68 7.75
N GLY A 41 -1.13 -12.35 7.68
CA GLY A 41 -0.06 -11.44 8.09
C GLY A 41 1.19 -11.49 7.22
N LEU A 42 1.15 -12.22 6.10
CA LEU A 42 2.30 -12.43 5.21
C LEU A 42 2.21 -11.63 3.92
N HIS A 43 1.07 -11.03 3.67
CA HIS A 43 0.78 -10.25 2.47
C HIS A 43 0.28 -8.87 2.84
N LEU A 44 0.42 -7.95 1.89
CA LEU A 44 -0.13 -6.61 1.98
C LEU A 44 -0.85 -6.32 0.67
N HIS A 45 -2.09 -5.83 0.76
CA HIS A 45 -2.84 -5.38 -0.40
C HIS A 45 -2.79 -3.86 -0.44
N VAL A 46 -2.35 -3.29 -1.57
CA VAL A 46 -2.32 -1.83 -1.77
C VAL A 46 -3.15 -1.45 -2.98
N PHE A 47 -3.96 -0.41 -2.84
CA PHE A 47 -4.86 0.04 -3.91
C PHE A 47 -4.20 1.18 -4.67
N VAL A 48 -3.45 0.81 -5.70
CA VAL A 48 -2.70 1.73 -6.56
C VAL A 48 -3.31 1.76 -7.96
N ASP A 49 -2.99 2.81 -8.73
CA ASP A 49 -3.49 2.92 -10.09
C ASP A 49 -2.76 1.97 -11.05
N GLU A 50 -3.23 1.94 -12.29
CA GLU A 50 -2.69 1.04 -13.31
C GLU A 50 -1.20 1.27 -13.56
N VAL A 51 -0.77 2.53 -13.62
CA VAL A 51 0.63 2.86 -13.90
C VAL A 51 1.55 2.31 -12.82
N GLU A 52 1.21 2.57 -11.56
CA GLU A 52 2.01 2.07 -10.42
C GLU A 52 1.95 0.55 -10.32
N ARG A 53 0.79 -0.03 -10.58
CA ARG A 53 0.60 -1.48 -10.56
C ARG A 53 1.49 -2.16 -11.59
N GLU A 54 1.43 -1.72 -12.85
CA GLU A 54 2.20 -2.35 -13.93
C GLU A 54 3.69 -2.14 -13.75
N HIS A 55 4.10 -0.99 -13.23
CA HIS A 55 5.49 -0.72 -12.91
C HIS A 55 6.04 -1.70 -11.86
N ALA A 56 5.29 -1.90 -10.77
CA ALA A 56 5.69 -2.82 -9.71
C ALA A 56 5.74 -4.28 -10.19
N LEU A 57 4.77 -4.69 -11.01
CA LEU A 57 4.73 -6.04 -11.57
C LEU A 57 5.91 -6.30 -12.49
N ALA A 58 6.33 -5.31 -13.25
CA ALA A 58 7.50 -5.43 -14.13
C ALA A 58 8.81 -5.50 -13.35
N LEU A 59 8.94 -4.71 -12.26
CA LEU A 59 10.16 -4.66 -11.47
C LEU A 59 10.32 -5.85 -10.51
N ALA A 60 9.24 -6.34 -9.96
CA ALA A 60 9.30 -7.37 -8.90
C ALA A 60 8.18 -8.40 -9.07
N PRO A 61 8.18 -9.16 -10.19
CA PRO A 61 7.11 -10.15 -10.43
C PRO A 61 7.10 -11.28 -9.38
N GLU A 62 8.22 -11.54 -8.72
CA GLU A 62 8.31 -12.54 -7.67
C GLU A 62 7.65 -12.10 -6.37
N ALA A 63 7.48 -10.80 -6.17
CA ALA A 63 6.93 -10.25 -4.94
C ALA A 63 5.53 -9.66 -5.10
N CYS A 64 5.09 -9.41 -6.33
CA CYS A 64 3.84 -8.70 -6.60
C CYS A 64 2.93 -9.48 -7.52
N GLN A 65 1.63 -9.45 -7.21
CA GLN A 65 0.57 -10.05 -8.03
C GLN A 65 -0.54 -9.01 -8.18
N LYS A 66 -1.29 -9.09 -9.30
CA LYS A 66 -2.49 -8.27 -9.46
C LYS A 66 -3.52 -8.66 -8.42
N LEU A 67 -4.15 -7.65 -7.82
CA LEU A 67 -5.25 -7.84 -6.90
C LEU A 67 -6.55 -7.52 -7.62
N PHE A 68 -7.49 -8.45 -7.59
CA PHE A 68 -8.77 -8.30 -8.29
C PHE A 68 -9.94 -8.23 -7.32
N TRP A 69 -10.93 -7.41 -7.67
CA TRP A 69 -12.30 -7.48 -7.15
C TRP A 69 -13.19 -7.85 -8.34
N GLY A 70 -13.69 -9.09 -8.36
CA GLY A 70 -14.36 -9.60 -9.55
C GLY A 70 -13.38 -9.59 -10.72
N ASP A 71 -13.73 -8.94 -11.81
CA ASP A 71 -12.90 -8.83 -13.01
C ASP A 71 -12.02 -7.58 -13.03
N ALA A 72 -12.18 -6.70 -12.04
CA ALA A 72 -11.45 -5.44 -11.99
C ALA A 72 -10.15 -5.58 -11.21
N ALA A 73 -9.02 -5.19 -11.83
CA ALA A 73 -7.75 -5.09 -11.14
C ALA A 73 -7.75 -3.79 -10.35
N VAL A 74 -7.68 -3.89 -9.02
CA VAL A 74 -7.79 -2.74 -8.11
C VAL A 74 -6.48 -2.36 -7.43
N GLY A 75 -5.46 -3.20 -7.56
CA GLY A 75 -4.18 -2.93 -6.93
C GLY A 75 -3.23 -4.12 -7.00
N LEU A 76 -2.43 -4.25 -5.96
CA LEU A 76 -1.38 -5.27 -5.84
C LEU A 76 -1.52 -6.06 -4.56
N ARG A 77 -1.25 -7.36 -4.66
CA ARG A 77 -0.99 -8.24 -3.53
C ARG A 77 0.53 -8.41 -3.44
N ILE A 78 1.09 -8.00 -2.32
CA ILE A 78 2.54 -8.01 -2.10
C ILE A 78 2.90 -9.16 -1.16
N VAL A 79 3.86 -9.99 -1.56
CA VAL A 79 4.46 -11.02 -0.69
C VAL A 79 5.57 -10.31 0.09
N LEU A 80 5.31 -10.00 1.35
CA LEU A 80 6.20 -9.16 2.16
C LEU A 80 7.61 -9.74 2.29
N ALA A 81 7.73 -11.06 2.43
CA ALA A 81 9.03 -11.71 2.57
C ALA A 81 9.91 -11.59 1.31
N LYS A 82 9.31 -11.36 0.15
CA LYS A 82 10.03 -11.27 -1.13
C LYS A 82 10.21 -9.84 -1.62
N ALA A 83 9.53 -8.89 -0.99
CA ALA A 83 9.55 -7.49 -1.43
C ALA A 83 10.66 -6.72 -0.73
N LYS A 84 11.27 -5.79 -1.48
CA LYS A 84 12.24 -4.87 -0.90
C LYS A 84 11.50 -3.85 -0.02
N PRO A 85 12.00 -3.54 1.19
CA PRO A 85 11.34 -2.57 2.07
C PRO A 85 11.09 -1.21 1.41
N ALA A 86 12.04 -0.70 0.64
CA ALA A 86 11.88 0.58 -0.06
C ALA A 86 10.71 0.53 -1.04
N SER A 87 10.51 -0.59 -1.73
CA SER A 87 9.41 -0.77 -2.69
C SER A 87 8.05 -0.80 -1.98
N VAL A 88 7.96 -1.50 -0.84
CA VAL A 88 6.74 -1.56 -0.05
C VAL A 88 6.37 -0.17 0.46
N LYS A 89 7.33 0.57 0.99
CA LYS A 89 7.11 1.93 1.47
C LYS A 89 6.63 2.85 0.35
N ARG A 90 7.26 2.76 -0.82
CA ARG A 90 6.86 3.55 -1.98
C ARG A 90 5.42 3.24 -2.39
N LEU A 91 5.05 1.96 -2.45
CA LEU A 91 3.70 1.54 -2.84
C LEU A 91 2.65 1.96 -1.81
N LEU A 92 2.96 1.85 -0.51
CA LEU A 92 2.08 2.36 0.54
C LEU A 92 1.87 3.86 0.40
N HIS A 93 2.94 4.62 0.16
CA HIS A 93 2.85 6.06 -0.05
C HIS A 93 2.00 6.39 -1.28
N CYS A 94 2.18 5.68 -2.39
CA CYS A 94 1.37 5.87 -3.59
C CYS A 94 -0.11 5.61 -3.33
N ALA A 95 -0.43 4.54 -2.62
CA ALA A 95 -1.81 4.21 -2.26
C ALA A 95 -2.43 5.28 -1.35
N TRP A 96 -1.68 5.74 -0.34
CA TRP A 96 -2.09 6.82 0.55
C TRP A 96 -2.35 8.11 -0.24
N THR A 97 -1.46 8.47 -1.16
CA THR A 97 -1.57 9.68 -1.98
C THR A 97 -2.89 9.74 -2.74
N ARG A 98 -3.38 8.61 -3.22
CA ARG A 98 -4.64 8.55 -3.97
C ARG A 98 -5.87 8.87 -3.12
N LYS A 99 -5.79 8.69 -1.81
CA LYS A 99 -6.93 8.82 -0.89
C LYS A 99 -6.80 10.02 0.06
N ALA A 100 -5.58 10.47 0.31
CA ALA A 100 -5.33 11.57 1.24
C ALA A 100 -5.78 12.92 0.66
N PRO A 101 -6.13 13.89 1.52
CA PRO A 101 -6.39 15.26 1.06
C PRO A 101 -5.16 15.83 0.34
N LYS A 102 -5.39 16.60 -0.72
CA LYS A 102 -4.31 17.21 -1.52
C LYS A 102 -3.33 18.01 -0.67
N LYS A 103 -3.82 18.70 0.34
CA LYS A 103 -3.00 19.48 1.28
C LYS A 103 -2.00 18.59 2.02
N SER A 104 -2.46 17.43 2.48
CA SER A 104 -1.59 16.47 3.17
C SER A 104 -0.55 15.89 2.22
N VAL A 105 -0.94 15.58 1.00
CA VAL A 105 -0.04 15.04 -0.03
C VAL A 105 1.07 16.05 -0.35
N ALA A 106 0.72 17.32 -0.52
CA ALA A 106 1.70 18.37 -0.81
C ALA A 106 2.72 18.55 0.31
N ALA A 107 2.29 18.38 1.58
CA ALA A 107 3.15 18.50 2.74
C ALA A 107 3.98 17.25 3.02
N HIS A 108 3.72 16.14 2.34
CA HIS A 108 4.38 14.85 2.60
C HIS A 108 4.71 14.13 1.30
N PRO A 109 5.69 14.62 0.52
CA PRO A 109 6.03 14.02 -0.76
C PRO A 109 6.66 12.64 -0.59
N ASN A 110 6.63 11.84 -1.69
CA ASN A 110 7.20 10.51 -1.69
C ASN A 110 8.71 10.59 -1.40
N PRO A 111 9.20 9.90 -0.35
CA PRO A 111 10.61 9.94 0.01
C PRO A 111 11.53 9.42 -1.10
N MET A 112 11.05 8.55 -1.97
CA MET A 112 11.84 8.04 -3.09
C MET A 112 12.09 9.09 -4.18
N GLN A 113 11.33 10.18 -4.19
CA GLN A 113 11.49 11.27 -5.15
C GLN A 113 12.45 12.36 -4.65
N GLN A 114 12.90 12.25 -3.41
CA GLN A 114 13.77 13.24 -2.77
C GLN A 114 15.24 12.84 -2.79
N ALA A 115 15.53 11.67 -3.28
CA ALA A 115 16.88 11.14 -3.33
C ALA A 115 17.73 11.82 -4.41
#